data_89a60102a2d7b7244fd1adfbe8a18bb9
#
_entry.id   89a60102a2d7b7244fd1adfbe8a18bb9
#
_cell.length_a   1.000
_cell.length_b   1.000
_cell.length_c   1.000
_cell.angle_alpha   90.00
_cell.angle_beta   90.00
_cell.angle_gamma   90.00
#
_symmetry.space_group_name_H-M   'P 1'
#
loop_
_entity.id
_entity.type
_entity.pdbx_description
1 polymer ?
#
loop_
_entity_poly.entity_id
_entity_poly.type
_entity_poly.pdbx_seq_one_letter_code
_entity_poly.pdbx_strand_id
1 'polypeptide(L)'
;SRGRYFIMEVTDVRLRRVQTEGRMRAIASITLDDEFVIHDIRVIDGNTGLFVAMPSKRTPDGEFRDIAHPINSNTRNKIQEIVLEAFHASADENQGDAMELEEANV
;
A
#
# COMPACT_ATOMS: atom_id res chain seq x y z
N SER A 1 19.83 20.35 9.63
CA SER A 1 20.22 19.90 9.40
C SER A 1 21.09 19.95 8.95
N ARG A 2 21.30 20.30 8.93
CA ARG A 2 22.03 20.26 8.58
C ARG A 2 22.56 19.66 7.78
N GLY A 3 22.97 19.92 7.04
CA GLY A 3 23.51 19.16 6.05
C GLY A 3 23.17 17.75 6.08
N ARG A 4 22.14 17.42 6.75
CA ARG A 4 21.75 16.10 6.80
C ARG A 4 20.66 15.89 5.87
N TYR A 5 20.81 14.96 4.98
CA TYR A 5 19.81 14.64 4.01
C TYR A 5 19.31 13.25 4.28
N PHE A 6 18.12 13.18 4.83
CA PHE A 6 17.49 11.91 5.07
C PHE A 6 16.48 11.67 3.98
N ILE A 7 16.74 10.66 3.18
CA ILE A 7 15.79 10.28 2.14
C ILE A 7 15.01 9.12 2.67
N MET A 8 13.72 9.32 2.86
CA MET A 8 12.86 8.26 3.33
C MET A 8 12.66 7.26 2.23
N GLU A 9 12.84 5.99 2.54
CA GLU A 9 12.70 4.94 1.57
C GLU A 9 11.69 3.92 2.02
N VAL A 10 10.92 3.41 1.07
CA VAL A 10 10.08 2.26 1.33
C VAL A 10 10.97 1.05 1.17
N THR A 11 11.28 0.40 2.28
CA THR A 11 12.23 -0.70 2.29
C THR A 11 11.56 -2.06 2.23
N ASP A 12 10.26 -2.12 2.40
CA ASP A 12 9.55 -3.39 2.29
C ASP A 12 8.09 -3.11 2.01
N VAL A 13 7.47 -3.97 1.22
CA VAL A 13 6.04 -3.91 0.97
C VAL A 13 5.47 -5.29 1.16
N ARG A 14 4.46 -5.40 2.01
CA ARG A 14 3.76 -6.65 2.18
C ARG A 14 2.35 -6.44 1.72
N LEU A 15 1.89 -7.30 0.84
CA LEU A 15 0.65 -7.06 0.15
C LEU A 15 -0.15 -8.35 0.08
N ARG A 16 -1.43 -8.23 0.30
CA ARG A 16 -2.33 -9.35 0.18
C ARG A 16 -3.48 -8.95 -0.73
N ARG A 17 -3.67 -9.71 -1.77
CA ARG A 17 -4.79 -9.48 -2.67
C ARG A 17 -6.07 -9.90 -1.99
N VAL A 18 -7.13 -9.12 -2.22
CA VAL A 18 -8.44 -9.45 -1.69
C VAL A 18 -9.40 -9.59 -2.86
N GLN A 19 -10.33 -10.49 -2.70
CA GLN A 19 -11.35 -10.69 -3.72
C GLN A 19 -12.67 -10.23 -3.14
N THR A 20 -13.03 -9.02 -3.49
CA THR A 20 -14.28 -8.44 -3.03
C THR A 20 -15.06 -8.02 -4.25
N GLU A 21 -16.34 -7.81 -4.05
CA GLU A 21 -17.17 -7.29 -5.12
C GLU A 21 -16.99 -5.79 -5.27
N GLY A 22 -16.35 -5.16 -4.31
CA GLY A 22 -16.09 -3.75 -4.40
C GLY A 22 -14.86 -3.45 -5.21
N ARG A 23 -14.35 -2.25 -5.05
CA ARG A 23 -13.22 -1.79 -5.83
C ARG A 23 -11.88 -2.05 -5.18
N MET A 24 -11.87 -2.53 -3.96
CA MET A 24 -10.60 -2.81 -3.28
C MET A 24 -10.01 -4.09 -3.83
N ARG A 25 -8.76 -4.00 -4.25
CA ARG A 25 -8.07 -5.14 -4.86
C ARG A 25 -7.01 -5.73 -3.98
N ALA A 26 -6.48 -4.97 -3.03
CA ALA A 26 -5.42 -5.46 -2.16
C ALA A 26 -5.29 -4.58 -0.94
N ILE A 27 -4.73 -5.16 0.11
CA ILE A 27 -4.37 -4.44 1.32
C ILE A 27 -2.88 -4.61 1.49
N ALA A 28 -2.20 -3.52 1.81
CA ALA A 28 -0.76 -3.53 1.88
C ALA A 28 -0.27 -2.85 3.14
N SER A 29 0.94 -3.23 3.53
CA SER A 29 1.71 -2.54 4.56
C SER A 29 3.03 -2.14 3.94
N ILE A 30 3.51 -0.97 4.27
CA ILE A 30 4.82 -0.55 3.81
C ILE A 30 5.69 -0.29 5.02
N THR A 31 6.96 -0.61 4.87
CA THR A 31 7.97 -0.33 5.89
C THR A 31 8.84 0.79 5.38
N LEU A 32 9.10 1.76 6.23
CA LEU A 32 9.91 2.91 5.89
C LEU A 32 11.22 2.81 6.65
N ASP A 33 12.32 2.81 5.90
CA ASP A 33 13.68 2.82 6.47
C ASP A 33 13.92 1.69 7.47
N ASP A 34 13.22 0.58 7.29
CA ASP A 34 13.33 -0.58 8.18
C ASP A 34 12.99 -0.25 9.62
N GLU A 35 12.29 0.84 9.86
CA GLU A 35 12.02 1.29 11.21
C GLU A 35 10.56 1.58 11.48
N PHE A 36 9.77 1.80 10.46
CA PHE A 36 8.42 2.28 10.68
C PHE A 36 7.49 1.63 9.67
N VAL A 37 6.37 1.14 10.13
CA VAL A 37 5.45 0.47 9.22
C VAL A 37 4.11 1.19 9.22
N ILE A 38 3.51 1.28 8.04
CA ILE A 38 2.17 1.81 7.90
C ILE A 38 1.28 0.69 7.36
N HIS A 39 0.25 0.36 8.10
CA HIS A 39 -0.69 -0.68 7.72
C HIS A 39 -1.91 -0.10 7.02
N ASP A 40 -2.70 -0.98 6.43
CA ASP A 40 -4.02 -0.64 5.87
C ASP A 40 -3.95 0.31 4.69
N ILE A 41 -2.89 0.19 3.92
CA ILE A 41 -2.83 0.85 2.62
C ILE A 41 -3.61 -0.03 1.66
N ARG A 42 -4.38 0.57 0.76
CA ARG A 42 -5.26 -0.20 -0.12
C ARG A 42 -4.99 0.12 -1.57
N VAL A 43 -5.07 -0.91 -2.39
CA VAL A 43 -5.05 -0.74 -3.83
C VAL A 43 -6.49 -0.77 -4.31
N ILE A 44 -6.89 0.30 -4.97
CA ILE A 44 -8.27 0.52 -5.37
C ILE A 44 -8.35 0.60 -6.89
N ASP A 45 -9.35 -0.03 -7.44
CA ASP A 45 -9.61 0.02 -8.87
C ASP A 45 -10.55 1.20 -9.13
N GLY A 46 -9.96 2.33 -9.50
CA GLY A 46 -10.73 3.53 -9.73
C GLY A 46 -11.21 3.64 -11.16
N ASN A 47 -11.87 4.74 -11.45
CA ASN A 47 -12.44 4.93 -12.79
C ASN A 47 -11.38 5.07 -13.85
N THR A 48 -10.24 5.62 -13.50
CA THR A 48 -9.19 5.84 -14.47
C THR A 48 -8.00 4.91 -14.26
N GLY A 49 -8.16 3.89 -13.43
CA GLY A 49 -7.11 2.93 -13.20
C GLY A 49 -6.89 2.68 -11.72
N LEU A 50 -5.87 1.91 -11.44
CA LEU A 50 -5.55 1.57 -10.06
C LEU A 50 -4.90 2.75 -9.36
N PHE A 51 -5.22 2.91 -8.10
CA PHE A 51 -4.52 3.89 -7.29
C PHE A 51 -4.38 3.36 -5.88
N VAL A 52 -3.56 4.04 -5.11
CA VAL A 52 -3.23 3.63 -3.75
C VAL A 52 -3.88 4.61 -2.79
N ALA A 53 -4.65 4.05 -1.86
CA ALA A 53 -5.33 4.84 -0.84
C ALA A 53 -4.63 4.63 0.50
N MET A 54 -4.43 5.72 1.21
CA MET A 54 -3.79 5.68 2.52
C MET A 54 -4.78 5.24 3.57
N PRO A 55 -4.29 4.77 4.72
CA PRO A 55 -5.20 4.38 5.79
C PRO A 55 -6.01 5.57 6.25
N SER A 56 -7.29 5.36 6.46
CA SER A 56 -8.19 6.43 6.81
C SER A 56 -9.21 5.93 7.80
N LYS A 57 -9.88 6.86 8.43
CA LYS A 57 -10.95 6.51 9.33
C LYS A 57 -12.16 7.41 9.06
N ARG A 58 -13.31 6.91 9.43
CA ARG A 58 -14.54 7.64 9.22
C ARG A 58 -14.76 8.58 10.39
N THR A 59 -15.09 9.82 10.08
CA THR A 59 -15.37 10.81 11.12
C THR A 59 -16.83 10.77 11.47
N PRO A 60 -17.23 11.41 12.59
CA PRO A 60 -18.63 11.37 12.99
C PRO A 60 -19.58 11.97 11.96
N ASP A 61 -19.12 12.88 11.13
CA ASP A 61 -19.97 13.47 10.10
C ASP A 61 -20.03 12.63 8.83
N GLY A 62 -19.45 11.42 8.85
CA GLY A 62 -19.57 10.52 7.72
C GLY A 62 -18.49 10.64 6.68
N GLU A 63 -17.55 11.53 6.90
CA GLU A 63 -16.44 11.69 5.96
C GLU A 63 -15.27 10.83 6.34
N PHE A 64 -14.32 10.69 5.43
CA PHE A 64 -13.12 9.92 5.68
C PHE A 64 -11.94 10.85 5.80
N ARG A 65 -11.07 10.55 6.75
CA ARG A 65 -9.84 11.29 6.94
C ARG A 65 -8.68 10.35 6.97
N ASP A 66 -7.63 10.69 6.25
CA ASP A 66 -6.42 9.89 6.28
C ASP A 66 -5.81 9.91 7.67
N ILE A 67 -5.38 8.75 8.13
CA ILE A 67 -4.65 8.64 9.38
C ILE A 67 -3.19 8.97 9.15
N ALA A 68 -2.67 8.58 8.00
CA ALA A 68 -1.29 8.83 7.61
C ALA A 68 -1.26 9.05 6.11
N HIS A 69 -0.51 10.03 5.67
CA HIS A 69 -0.44 10.29 4.24
C HIS A 69 0.83 11.05 3.91
N PRO A 70 1.31 10.93 2.67
CA PRO A 70 2.46 11.74 2.25
C PRO A 70 2.05 13.21 2.12
N ILE A 71 3.01 14.09 2.34
CA ILE A 71 2.72 15.51 2.31
C ILE A 71 3.34 16.21 1.11
N ASN A 72 3.92 15.46 0.19
CA ASN A 72 4.39 16.03 -1.06
C ASN A 72 4.19 15.02 -2.17
N SER A 73 4.24 15.53 -3.42
CA SER A 73 3.94 14.67 -4.56
C SER A 73 5.01 13.64 -4.81
N ASN A 74 6.27 13.97 -4.55
CA ASN A 74 7.32 13.01 -4.78
C ASN A 74 7.15 11.77 -3.93
N THR A 75 6.83 11.96 -2.66
CA THR A 75 6.64 10.83 -1.77
C THR A 75 5.38 10.07 -2.13
N ARG A 76 4.32 10.79 -2.51
CA ARG A 76 3.10 10.14 -2.93
C ARG A 76 3.33 9.24 -4.15
N ASN A 77 4.05 9.75 -5.13
CA ASN A 77 4.33 8.98 -6.32
C ASN A 77 5.22 7.78 -6.02
N LYS A 78 6.20 7.97 -5.16
CA LYS A 78 7.08 6.89 -4.78
C LYS A 78 6.31 5.75 -4.11
N ILE A 79 5.44 6.09 -3.18
CA ILE A 79 4.65 5.07 -2.50
C ILE A 79 3.71 4.38 -3.48
N GLN A 80 3.06 5.16 -4.34
CA GLN A 80 2.14 4.58 -5.28
C GLN A 80 2.84 3.64 -6.24
N GLU A 81 3.97 4.04 -6.76
CA GLU A 81 4.70 3.20 -7.70
C GLU A 81 5.12 1.89 -7.06
N ILE A 82 5.66 1.97 -5.86
CA ILE A 82 6.21 0.77 -5.26
C ILE A 82 5.10 -0.19 -4.82
N VAL A 83 3.99 0.34 -4.35
CA VAL A 83 2.86 -0.51 -3.96
C VAL A 83 2.23 -1.14 -5.19
N LEU A 84 2.06 -0.38 -6.27
CA LEU A 84 1.48 -0.93 -7.48
C LEU A 84 2.42 -1.93 -8.14
N GLU A 85 3.72 -1.71 -8.07
CA GLU A 85 4.67 -2.69 -8.53
C GLU A 85 4.50 -4.02 -7.78
N ALA A 86 4.40 -3.93 -6.47
CA ALA A 86 4.21 -5.12 -5.66
C ALA A 86 2.89 -5.79 -5.99
N PHE A 87 1.87 -4.99 -6.26
CA PHE A 87 0.57 -5.54 -6.62
C PHE A 87 0.65 -6.33 -7.92
N HIS A 88 1.29 -5.77 -8.92
CA HIS A 88 1.40 -6.46 -10.21
C HIS A 88 2.28 -7.70 -10.10
N ALA A 89 3.34 -7.62 -9.33
CA ALA A 89 4.19 -8.79 -9.14
C ALA A 89 3.44 -9.90 -8.42
N SER A 90 2.57 -9.56 -7.49
CA SER A 90 1.84 -10.57 -6.76
C SER A 90 0.84 -11.31 -7.63
N ALA A 91 0.41 -10.69 -8.71
CA ALA A 91 -0.50 -11.37 -9.63
C ALA A 91 0.15 -12.59 -10.23
N ASP A 92 1.41 -12.47 -10.62
CA ASP A 92 2.13 -13.61 -11.19
C ASP A 92 2.35 -14.68 -10.16
N GLU A 93 2.72 -14.29 -8.96
CA GLU A 93 2.95 -15.26 -7.90
C GLU A 93 1.69 -15.99 -7.55
N ASN A 94 0.57 -15.28 -7.50
CA ASN A 94 -0.66 -15.89 -7.09
C ASN A 94 -1.18 -16.89 -8.09
N GLN A 95 -0.84 -16.74 -9.33
CA GLN A 95 -1.34 -17.66 -10.33
C GLN A 95 -0.81 -19.05 -10.14
N GLY A 96 0.43 -19.16 -9.71
CA GLY A 96 1.01 -20.47 -9.57
C GLY A 96 1.04 -20.98 -8.16
N ASP A 97 1.11 -20.09 -7.20
CA ASP A 97 1.45 -20.47 -5.85
C ASP A 97 0.56 -19.88 -4.79
N ALA A 98 -0.67 -19.58 -5.15
CA ALA A 98 -1.56 -18.93 -4.19
C ALA A 98 -1.65 -19.71 -2.89
N MET A 99 -1.75 -21.00 -3.00
CA MET A 99 -1.90 -21.81 -1.79
C MET A 99 -0.65 -21.83 -0.97
N GLU A 100 0.49 -21.88 -1.65
CA GLU A 100 1.74 -21.87 -0.91
C GLU A 100 1.94 -20.58 -0.18
N LEU A 101 1.55 -19.49 -0.80
CA LEU A 101 1.69 -18.22 -0.15
C LEU A 101 0.86 -18.16 1.10
N GLU A 102 -0.32 -18.69 1.05
CA GLU A 102 -1.16 -18.69 2.23
C GLU A 102 -0.55 -19.49 3.35
N GLU A 103 0.01 -20.64 3.00
CA GLU A 103 0.64 -21.45 4.02
C GLU A 103 1.82 -20.74 4.63
N ALA A 104 2.57 -20.06 3.81
CA ALA A 104 3.75 -19.38 4.32
C ALA A 104 3.38 -18.26 5.27
N ASN A 105 2.21 -17.73 5.12
CA ASN A 105 1.80 -16.60 5.95
C ASN A 105 1.14 -17.00 7.26
N VAL A 106 0.95 -18.25 7.43
CA VAL A 106 0.27 -18.73 8.64
C VAL A 106 1.20 -18.83 9.86
#